data_839c110bf84d25e5f61d8faf27e166f3
#
_entry.id   839c110bf84d25e5f61d8faf27e166f3
#
_cell.length_a   1.000
_cell.length_b   1.000
_cell.length_c   1.000
_cell.angle_alpha   90.00
_cell.angle_beta   90.00
_cell.angle_gamma   90.00
#
_symmetry.space_group_name_H-M   'P 1'
#
loop_
_entity.id
_entity.type
_entity.pdbx_description
1 polymer ?
#
loop_
_entity_poly.entity_id
_entity_poly.type
_entity_poly.pdbx_seq_one_letter_code
_entity_poly.pdbx_strand_id
1 'polypeptide(L)'
;MSLFNLKNKSFLITGSSKGIGKSIAFHAAAHGAKVIISSRKFDACVNTANEINNHIGSEVAFPIKGNIAYQPELENLVNETNKLLGKIDVLICNAATNPFMGSMADIPSDAFDKVLNNNIKANHILTNLVTPQMIERKDGVIIVISSIGGIRGSNLLG
;
A
#
# COMPACT_ATOMS: atom_id res chain seq x y z
N MET A 1 12.91 25.47 6.41
CA MET A 1 12.25 24.42 5.61
C MET A 1 12.64 23.08 6.20
N SER A 2 11.67 22.21 6.49
CA SER A 2 12.00 20.82 6.90
C SER A 2 12.56 20.09 5.68
N LEU A 3 13.63 19.30 5.86
CA LEU A 3 14.26 18.48 4.81
C LEU A 3 13.27 17.47 4.19
N PHE A 4 12.22 17.10 4.93
CA PHE A 4 11.20 16.12 4.55
C PHE A 4 9.81 16.76 4.62
N ASN A 5 9.51 17.66 3.70
CA ASN A 5 8.18 18.28 3.62
C ASN A 5 7.32 17.56 2.59
N LEU A 6 6.27 16.88 3.06
CA LEU A 6 5.29 16.17 2.24
C LEU A 6 3.93 16.91 2.15
N LYS A 7 3.91 18.20 2.51
CA LYS A 7 2.69 19.01 2.43
C LYS A 7 2.12 18.99 1.00
N ASN A 8 0.79 18.80 0.91
CA ASN A 8 0.04 18.67 -0.35
C ASN A 8 0.35 17.41 -1.17
N LYS A 9 1.08 16.42 -0.62
CA LYS A 9 1.27 15.12 -1.26
C LYS A 9 0.20 14.14 -0.77
N SER A 10 -0.33 13.34 -1.69
CA SER A 10 -1.36 12.32 -1.46
C SER A 10 -0.75 10.93 -1.61
N PHE A 11 -0.88 10.13 -0.55
CA PHE A 11 -0.32 8.77 -0.48
C PHE A 11 -1.41 7.73 -0.51
N LEU A 12 -1.28 6.74 -1.39
CA LEU A 12 -2.03 5.49 -1.34
C LEU A 12 -1.10 4.38 -0.84
N ILE A 13 -1.44 3.76 0.30
CA ILE A 13 -0.59 2.76 0.94
C ILE A 13 -1.37 1.48 1.17
N THR A 14 -1.05 0.41 0.47
CA THR A 14 -1.69 -0.88 0.66
C THR A 14 -1.18 -1.59 1.91
N GLY A 15 -2.06 -2.33 2.62
CA GLY A 15 -1.69 -3.04 3.85
C GLY A 15 -1.28 -2.12 5.00
N SER A 16 -1.86 -0.93 5.09
CA SER A 16 -1.45 0.13 6.01
C SER A 16 -2.23 0.17 7.34
N SER A 17 -3.09 -0.82 7.60
CA SER A 17 -3.80 -0.90 8.90
C SER A 17 -2.93 -1.41 10.06
N LYS A 18 -1.69 -1.86 9.81
CA LYS A 18 -0.73 -2.33 10.83
C LYS A 18 0.70 -2.40 10.28
N GLY A 19 1.67 -2.65 11.19
CA GLY A 19 3.06 -2.95 10.83
C GLY A 19 3.75 -1.85 10.02
N ILE A 20 4.53 -2.24 9.01
CA ILE A 20 5.33 -1.34 8.16
C ILE A 20 4.45 -0.30 7.47
N GLY A 21 3.35 -0.72 6.85
CA GLY A 21 2.45 0.20 6.15
C GLY A 21 1.82 1.25 7.07
N LYS A 22 1.42 0.88 8.30
CA LYS A 22 0.94 1.84 9.31
C LYS A 22 2.03 2.83 9.70
N SER A 23 3.25 2.35 9.92
CA SER A 23 4.40 3.22 10.26
C SER A 23 4.69 4.22 9.13
N ILE A 24 4.69 3.77 7.88
CA ILE A 24 4.87 4.65 6.71
C ILE A 24 3.77 5.72 6.67
N ALA A 25 2.50 5.31 6.83
CA ALA A 25 1.37 6.24 6.83
C ALA A 25 1.48 7.29 7.93
N PHE A 26 1.82 6.86 9.15
CA PHE A 26 2.02 7.74 10.29
C PHE A 26 3.10 8.80 10.03
N HIS A 27 4.27 8.37 9.56
CA HIS A 27 5.38 9.29 9.30
C HIS A 27 5.10 10.20 8.10
N ALA A 28 4.47 9.71 7.03
CA ALA A 28 4.05 10.55 5.91
C ALA A 28 3.07 11.65 6.37
N ALA A 29 2.07 11.29 7.18
CA ALA A 29 1.11 12.24 7.75
C ALA A 29 1.80 13.27 8.68
N ALA A 30 2.72 12.82 9.54
CA ALA A 30 3.51 13.70 10.41
C ALA A 30 4.36 14.72 9.63
N HIS A 31 4.71 14.42 8.38
CA HIS A 31 5.41 15.34 7.49
C HIS A 31 4.49 16.13 6.55
N GLY A 32 3.17 16.08 6.78
CA GLY A 32 2.16 16.91 6.12
C GLY A 32 1.45 16.28 4.92
N ALA A 33 1.65 14.99 4.64
CA ALA A 33 0.91 14.29 3.60
C ALA A 33 -0.53 13.95 4.02
N LYS A 34 -1.42 13.82 3.04
CA LYS A 34 -2.68 13.08 3.19
C LYS A 34 -2.46 11.62 2.83
N VAL A 35 -2.98 10.69 3.64
CA VAL A 35 -2.72 9.27 3.49
C VAL A 35 -3.99 8.43 3.45
N ILE A 36 -4.06 7.49 2.52
CA ILE A 36 -5.09 6.46 2.49
C ILE A 36 -4.59 5.24 3.26
N ILE A 37 -5.41 4.83 4.24
CA ILE A 37 -5.21 3.61 5.02
C ILE A 37 -6.05 2.51 4.41
N SER A 38 -5.41 1.51 3.83
CA SER A 38 -6.12 0.42 3.13
C SER A 38 -5.69 -0.96 3.58
N SER A 39 -6.68 -1.81 3.83
CA SER A 39 -6.54 -3.25 4.06
C SER A 39 -7.87 -3.97 3.84
N ARG A 40 -7.87 -5.32 3.93
CA ARG A 40 -9.07 -6.17 3.81
C ARG A 40 -10.08 -5.94 4.93
N LYS A 41 -9.63 -5.48 6.10
CA LYS A 41 -10.46 -5.25 7.29
C LYS A 41 -10.72 -3.75 7.43
N PHE A 42 -11.92 -3.31 7.07
CA PHE A 42 -12.28 -1.90 7.09
C PHE A 42 -12.16 -1.27 8.48
N ASP A 43 -12.66 -1.95 9.52
CA ASP A 43 -12.60 -1.44 10.90
C ASP A 43 -11.15 -1.19 11.36
N ALA A 44 -10.21 -2.06 10.94
CA ALA A 44 -8.79 -1.84 11.23
C ALA A 44 -8.21 -0.61 10.50
N CYS A 45 -8.74 -0.30 9.30
CA CYS A 45 -8.36 0.92 8.58
C CYS A 45 -8.91 2.16 9.30
N VAL A 46 -10.18 2.12 9.73
CA VAL A 46 -10.82 3.20 10.49
C VAL A 46 -10.06 3.48 11.79
N ASN A 47 -9.75 2.44 12.56
CA ASN A 47 -9.03 2.59 13.83
C ASN A 47 -7.64 3.23 13.60
N THR A 48 -6.92 2.78 12.57
CA THR A 48 -5.59 3.33 12.25
C THR A 48 -5.68 4.78 11.75
N ALA A 49 -6.67 5.10 10.92
CA ALA A 49 -6.88 6.47 10.46
C ALA A 49 -7.20 7.41 11.61
N ASN A 50 -8.09 6.99 12.53
CA ASN A 50 -8.43 7.78 13.72
C ASN A 50 -7.22 8.00 14.64
N GLU A 51 -6.39 6.96 14.85
CA GLU A 51 -5.17 7.08 15.64
C GLU A 51 -4.20 8.11 15.04
N ILE A 52 -3.98 8.07 13.72
CA ILE A 52 -3.14 9.05 13.02
C ILE A 52 -3.74 10.45 13.14
N ASN A 53 -5.03 10.62 12.84
CA ASN A 53 -5.71 11.91 12.88
C ASN A 53 -5.68 12.54 14.27
N ASN A 54 -5.90 11.73 15.32
CA ASN A 54 -5.84 12.20 16.71
C ASN A 54 -4.41 12.64 17.08
N HIS A 55 -3.39 11.91 16.65
CA HIS A 55 -2.00 12.27 16.93
C HIS A 55 -1.57 13.55 16.20
N ILE A 56 -1.98 13.71 14.95
CA ILE A 56 -1.65 14.89 14.13
C ILE A 56 -2.50 16.12 14.50
N GLY A 57 -3.68 15.89 15.08
CA GLY A 57 -4.64 16.97 15.41
C GLY A 57 -5.41 17.52 14.21
N SER A 58 -5.44 16.78 13.09
CA SER A 58 -6.16 17.14 11.87
C SER A 58 -6.53 15.92 11.04
N GLU A 59 -7.52 16.05 10.17
CA GLU A 59 -7.98 14.97 9.30
C GLU A 59 -7.06 14.83 8.08
N VAL A 60 -6.08 13.94 8.16
CA VAL A 60 -5.07 13.67 7.13
C VAL A 60 -5.02 12.20 6.70
N ALA A 61 -5.59 11.29 7.49
CA ALA A 61 -5.64 9.86 7.21
C ALA A 61 -7.10 9.42 6.96
N PHE A 62 -7.33 8.68 5.88
CA PHE A 62 -8.66 8.31 5.40
C PHE A 62 -8.71 6.79 5.16
N PRO A 63 -9.70 6.07 5.72
CA PRO A 63 -9.81 4.64 5.55
C PRO A 63 -10.53 4.29 4.25
N ILE A 64 -9.95 3.41 3.44
CA ILE A 64 -10.61 2.78 2.29
C ILE A 64 -10.35 1.27 2.34
N LYS A 65 -11.41 0.47 2.30
CA LYS A 65 -11.28 -0.99 2.19
C LYS A 65 -10.69 -1.36 0.83
N GLY A 66 -9.71 -2.30 0.82
CA GLY A 66 -9.17 -2.86 -0.41
C GLY A 66 -8.50 -4.21 -0.15
N ASN A 67 -8.93 -5.24 -0.88
CA ASN A 67 -8.30 -6.54 -0.89
C ASN A 67 -7.48 -6.69 -2.18
N ILE A 68 -6.16 -6.75 -2.04
CA ILE A 68 -5.25 -6.83 -3.19
C ILE A 68 -5.40 -8.10 -4.02
N ALA A 69 -6.11 -9.12 -3.53
CA ALA A 69 -6.37 -10.35 -4.28
C ALA A 69 -7.38 -10.15 -5.43
N TYR A 70 -8.15 -9.07 -5.43
CA TYR A 70 -9.26 -8.85 -6.38
C TYR A 70 -9.06 -7.55 -7.14
N GLN A 71 -8.90 -7.65 -8.47
CA GLN A 71 -8.70 -6.49 -9.34
C GLN A 71 -9.80 -5.42 -9.19
N PRO A 72 -11.11 -5.73 -9.14
CA PRO A 72 -12.13 -4.71 -8.96
C PRO A 72 -11.98 -3.90 -7.66
N GLU A 73 -11.46 -4.52 -6.58
CA GLU A 73 -11.19 -3.79 -5.34
C GLU A 73 -9.98 -2.86 -5.46
N LEU A 74 -8.97 -3.20 -6.30
CA LEU A 74 -7.84 -2.31 -6.60
C LEU A 74 -8.29 -1.11 -7.44
N GLU A 75 -9.14 -1.33 -8.44
CA GLU A 75 -9.72 -0.27 -9.26
C GLU A 75 -10.57 0.68 -8.41
N ASN A 76 -11.43 0.13 -7.55
CA ASN A 76 -12.22 0.92 -6.62
C ASN A 76 -11.33 1.71 -5.64
N LEU A 77 -10.27 1.10 -5.11
CA LEU A 77 -9.34 1.75 -4.20
C LEU A 77 -8.67 2.99 -4.83
N VAL A 78 -8.20 2.88 -6.06
CA VAL A 78 -7.62 4.01 -6.81
C VAL A 78 -8.67 5.07 -7.10
N ASN A 79 -9.87 4.68 -7.55
CA ASN A 79 -10.96 5.60 -7.86
C ASN A 79 -11.42 6.39 -6.62
N GLU A 80 -11.68 5.71 -5.50
CA GLU A 80 -12.07 6.37 -4.25
C GLU A 80 -10.95 7.27 -3.70
N THR A 81 -9.68 6.86 -3.83
CA THR A 81 -8.56 7.73 -3.49
C THR A 81 -8.55 9.02 -4.31
N ASN A 82 -8.74 8.91 -5.62
CA ASN A 82 -8.79 10.08 -6.51
C ASN A 82 -9.99 10.99 -6.21
N LYS A 83 -11.16 10.42 -5.93
CA LYS A 83 -12.33 11.21 -5.52
C LYS A 83 -12.08 11.99 -4.23
N LEU A 84 -11.42 11.36 -3.26
CA LEU A 84 -11.22 11.93 -1.93
C LEU A 84 -10.06 12.94 -1.88
N LEU A 85 -8.95 12.63 -2.54
CA LEU A 85 -7.71 13.41 -2.47
C LEU A 85 -7.38 14.19 -3.75
N GLY A 86 -8.13 13.96 -4.84
CA GLY A 86 -7.94 14.60 -6.13
C GLY A 86 -6.83 13.99 -6.99
N LYS A 87 -5.83 13.36 -6.38
CA LYS A 87 -4.68 12.74 -7.05
C LYS A 87 -3.97 11.74 -6.15
N ILE A 88 -3.10 10.93 -6.76
CA ILE A 88 -2.15 10.06 -6.05
C ILE A 88 -0.74 10.50 -6.45
N ASP A 89 0.00 11.11 -5.52
CA ASP A 89 1.40 11.49 -5.74
C ASP A 89 2.35 10.35 -5.45
N VAL A 90 2.01 9.52 -4.44
CA VAL A 90 2.84 8.40 -4.01
C VAL A 90 1.98 7.14 -3.85
N LEU A 91 2.34 6.09 -4.58
CA LEU A 91 1.81 4.75 -4.37
C LEU A 91 2.83 3.91 -3.59
N ILE A 92 2.39 3.32 -2.47
CA ILE A 92 3.21 2.37 -1.71
C ILE A 92 2.56 0.99 -1.73
N CYS A 93 3.13 0.09 -2.52
CA CYS A 93 2.77 -1.31 -2.59
C CYS A 93 3.43 -2.04 -1.41
N ASN A 94 2.74 -2.10 -0.26
CA ASN A 94 3.24 -2.73 0.95
C ASN A 94 2.48 -4.01 1.32
N ALA A 95 1.22 -4.14 0.91
CA ALA A 95 0.46 -5.35 1.18
C ALA A 95 1.08 -6.56 0.49
N ALA A 96 1.30 -7.63 1.25
CA ALA A 96 1.83 -8.89 0.74
C ALA A 96 1.24 -10.07 1.49
N THR A 97 1.39 -11.27 0.93
CA THR A 97 1.04 -12.53 1.56
C THR A 97 2.19 -13.53 1.42
N ASN A 98 2.41 -14.30 2.47
CA ASN A 98 3.25 -15.49 2.44
C ASN A 98 2.49 -16.63 3.13
N PRO A 99 1.71 -17.41 2.39
CA PRO A 99 0.84 -18.45 2.95
C PRO A 99 1.56 -19.77 3.28
N PHE A 100 2.83 -19.90 2.88
CA PHE A 100 3.60 -21.13 3.04
C PHE A 100 4.98 -20.82 3.63
N MET A 101 5.46 -21.73 4.48
CA MET A 101 6.81 -21.70 5.03
C MET A 101 7.41 -23.12 4.87
N GLY A 102 8.47 -23.25 4.09
CA GLY A 102 9.11 -24.52 3.77
C GLY A 102 9.97 -24.45 2.52
N SER A 103 10.40 -25.59 2.04
CA SER A 103 11.15 -25.69 0.77
C SER A 103 10.28 -25.27 -0.41
N MET A 104 10.87 -24.60 -1.39
CA MET A 104 10.20 -24.29 -2.68
C MET A 104 9.72 -25.57 -3.41
N ALA A 105 10.39 -26.70 -3.22
CA ALA A 105 9.96 -27.97 -3.81
C ALA A 105 8.60 -28.47 -3.25
N ASP A 106 8.22 -28.03 -2.07
CA ASP A 106 7.04 -28.51 -1.34
C ASP A 106 5.89 -27.49 -1.35
N ILE A 107 6.06 -26.33 -1.97
CA ILE A 107 5.01 -25.30 -1.99
C ILE A 107 3.79 -25.79 -2.78
N PRO A 108 2.57 -25.79 -2.19
CA PRO A 108 1.36 -26.10 -2.93
C PRO A 108 1.10 -25.06 -4.04
N SER A 109 0.58 -25.53 -5.18
CA SER A 109 0.32 -24.67 -6.36
C SER A 109 -0.60 -23.47 -6.01
N ASP A 110 -1.63 -23.69 -5.21
CA ASP A 110 -2.56 -22.65 -4.80
C ASP A 110 -1.88 -21.58 -3.89
N ALA A 111 -0.93 -22.00 -3.06
CA ALA A 111 -0.11 -21.09 -2.25
C ALA A 111 0.83 -20.27 -3.14
N PHE A 112 1.47 -20.90 -4.11
CA PHE A 112 2.34 -20.24 -5.09
C PHE A 112 1.57 -19.22 -5.94
N ASP A 113 0.41 -19.62 -6.51
CA ASP A 113 -0.46 -18.74 -7.26
C ASP A 113 -0.92 -17.53 -6.45
N LYS A 114 -1.23 -17.74 -5.18
CA LYS A 114 -1.61 -16.67 -4.26
C LYS A 114 -0.48 -15.69 -3.99
N VAL A 115 0.77 -16.17 -3.89
CA VAL A 115 1.95 -15.28 -3.78
C VAL A 115 2.11 -14.44 -5.03
N LEU A 116 2.08 -15.06 -6.21
CA LEU A 116 2.21 -14.34 -7.49
C LEU A 116 1.08 -13.34 -7.70
N ASN A 117 -0.16 -13.75 -7.44
CA ASN A 117 -1.31 -12.87 -7.61
C ASN A 117 -1.26 -11.65 -6.68
N ASN A 118 -0.94 -11.87 -5.41
CA ASN A 118 -1.00 -10.79 -4.41
C ASN A 118 0.25 -9.92 -4.39
N ASN A 119 1.44 -10.52 -4.55
CA ASN A 119 2.69 -9.78 -4.34
C ASN A 119 3.26 -9.22 -5.65
N ILE A 120 2.87 -9.78 -6.81
CA ILE A 120 3.37 -9.34 -8.11
C ILE A 120 2.24 -8.71 -8.94
N LYS A 121 1.21 -9.50 -9.30
CA LYS A 121 0.13 -9.05 -10.19
C LYS A 121 -0.64 -7.87 -9.62
N ALA A 122 -0.98 -7.88 -8.34
CA ALA A 122 -1.68 -6.75 -7.71
C ALA A 122 -0.88 -5.44 -7.77
N ASN A 123 0.44 -5.52 -7.53
CA ASN A 123 1.32 -4.36 -7.63
C ASN A 123 1.43 -3.84 -9.07
N HIS A 124 1.49 -4.74 -10.06
CA HIS A 124 1.45 -4.37 -11.48
C HIS A 124 0.13 -3.65 -11.84
N ILE A 125 -1.02 -4.19 -11.41
CA ILE A 125 -2.32 -3.57 -11.65
C ILE A 125 -2.39 -2.16 -11.03
N LEU A 126 -2.01 -2.01 -9.76
CA LEU A 126 -1.99 -0.71 -9.09
C LEU A 126 -1.07 0.29 -9.80
N THR A 127 0.12 -0.15 -10.21
CA THR A 127 1.04 0.67 -10.99
C THR A 127 0.38 1.18 -12.27
N ASN A 128 -0.25 0.30 -13.04
CA ASN A 128 -0.93 0.67 -14.29
C ASN A 128 -2.10 1.65 -14.05
N LEU A 129 -2.81 1.53 -12.93
CA LEU A 129 -3.93 2.41 -12.60
C LEU A 129 -3.49 3.82 -12.21
N VAL A 130 -2.34 3.98 -11.57
CA VAL A 130 -1.88 5.30 -11.10
C VAL A 130 -0.94 6.00 -12.07
N THR A 131 -0.18 5.26 -12.88
CA THR A 131 0.86 5.80 -13.78
C THR A 131 0.33 6.84 -14.77
N PRO A 132 -0.86 6.68 -15.44
CA PRO A 132 -1.33 7.68 -16.41
C PRO A 132 -1.43 9.09 -15.83
N GLN A 133 -2.02 9.25 -14.65
CA GLN A 133 -2.13 10.56 -13.99
C GLN A 133 -0.77 11.13 -13.53
N MET A 134 0.18 10.25 -13.17
CA MET A 134 1.54 10.67 -12.79
C MET A 134 2.33 11.16 -14.03
N ILE A 135 2.20 10.47 -15.16
CA ILE A 135 2.82 10.87 -16.43
C ILE A 135 2.29 12.23 -16.88
N GLU A 136 0.95 12.40 -16.87
CA GLU A 136 0.32 13.67 -17.28
C GLU A 136 0.84 14.85 -16.48
N ARG A 137 0.99 14.69 -15.16
CA ARG A 137 1.53 15.73 -14.27
C ARG A 137 3.06 15.82 -14.27
N LYS A 138 3.76 14.84 -14.86
CA LYS A 138 5.22 14.69 -14.78
C LYS A 138 5.73 14.64 -13.33
N ASP A 139 4.91 14.13 -12.42
CA ASP A 139 5.20 14.02 -10.98
C ASP A 139 4.51 12.80 -10.39
N GLY A 140 5.27 11.93 -9.74
CA GLY A 140 4.76 10.74 -9.07
C GLY A 140 5.90 9.83 -8.61
N VAL A 141 5.61 9.04 -7.55
CA VAL A 141 6.55 8.07 -7.00
C VAL A 141 5.81 6.76 -6.73
N ILE A 142 6.42 5.65 -7.13
CA ILE A 142 5.93 4.30 -6.82
C ILE A 142 7.01 3.58 -6.04
N ILE A 143 6.65 3.07 -4.86
CA ILE A 143 7.54 2.33 -3.97
C ILE A 143 6.94 0.94 -3.73
N VAL A 144 7.74 -0.10 -3.95
CA VAL A 144 7.38 -1.48 -3.61
C VAL A 144 8.18 -1.91 -2.39
N ILE A 145 7.49 -2.31 -1.33
CA ILE A 145 8.13 -2.88 -0.15
C ILE A 145 8.47 -4.33 -0.46
N SER A 146 9.74 -4.58 -0.67
CA SER A 146 10.29 -5.89 -0.99
C SER A 146 10.91 -6.55 0.25
N SER A 147 11.66 -7.63 0.04
CA SER A 147 12.28 -8.41 1.09
C SER A 147 13.70 -8.82 0.68
N ILE A 148 14.54 -9.11 1.67
CA ILE A 148 15.83 -9.76 1.47
C ILE A 148 15.65 -11.13 0.77
N GLY A 149 14.50 -11.79 0.95
CA GLY A 149 14.15 -13.02 0.25
C GLY A 149 14.05 -12.87 -1.28
N GLY A 150 13.89 -11.64 -1.81
CA GLY A 150 13.99 -11.36 -3.25
C GLY A 150 15.42 -11.31 -3.79
N ILE A 151 16.42 -11.30 -2.91
CA ILE A 151 17.85 -11.20 -3.26
C ILE A 151 18.59 -12.49 -2.87
N ARG A 152 18.16 -13.12 -1.77
CA ARG A 152 18.76 -14.36 -1.25
C ARG A 152 17.68 -15.43 -1.07
N GLY A 153 17.88 -16.58 -1.68
CA GLY A 153 17.09 -17.77 -1.35
C GLY A 153 17.40 -18.27 0.05
N SER A 154 16.46 -18.96 0.66
CA SER A 154 16.64 -19.67 1.93
C SER A 154 15.95 -21.02 1.90
N ASN A 155 16.40 -21.96 2.74
CA ASN A 155 15.81 -23.29 2.83
C ASN A 155 14.39 -23.29 3.42
N LEU A 156 13.96 -22.17 4.01
CA LEU A 156 12.66 -22.04 4.69
C LEU A 156 11.70 -21.06 4.02
N LEU A 157 12.22 -20.17 3.17
CA LEU A 157 11.41 -19.11 2.55
C LEU A 157 11.57 -19.08 1.03
N GLY A 158 12.00 -20.18 0.46
CA GLY A 158 11.99 -20.47 -0.97
C GLY A 158 12.68 -19.46 -1.87
#